data_93f480b7cd185884df4a0feaadac48c7
#
_entry.id   93f480b7cd185884df4a0feaadac48c7
#
_cell.length_a   1.000
_cell.length_b   1.000
_cell.length_c   1.000
_cell.angle_alpha   90.00
_cell.angle_beta   90.00
_cell.angle_gamma   90.00
#
_symmetry.space_group_name_H-M   'P 1'
#
loop_
_entity.id
_entity.type
_entity.pdbx_description
1 polymer ?
#
loop_
_entity_poly.entity_id
_entity_poly.type
_entity_poly.pdbx_seq_one_letter_code
_entity_poly.pdbx_strand_id
1 'polypeptide(L)'
;LALPTIKQDLNAGNLISLIFTAYFIALVIANPIVGELLSRFKIIYVAIAGLLLFSIGSFMCGLSTNFTMLIISRVIQGFGSGVLMSLSQIVPKLAFEIPLRYKIMGIVGSVWGISSIIGPLLGGGILEFATWHWLFYINIPIAIIAIILVIWTFHFPEEETVAKSKFDTKGLTLFYVFIGLIMFALLNQQLLLLNFLSFILAIVVAMCLFKVEKHVSSPFLPVVEFNRSITLVFITDLLTAICLMGFNLYIPVYLQEQLGLSPLQSGLVIFPLSVAWITLNFNLHRIEAKLSRKVIYLLSFTLLLVSSIIISFGIKLPVLIAFVLILAGLSFGYIYTKDSVIVQEETSPLQMKKMMSFYGLTKNLGASIGSTIMGYLYAIQSGIFGPNLHNVLSAVAVISIGLIVLWVVFF
;
A
#
# COMPACT_ATOMS: atom_id res chain seq x y z
N LEU A 1 7.79 17.18 -4.80
CA LEU A 1 7.89 18.60 -5.14
C LEU A 1 8.72 19.39 -4.12
N ALA A 2 8.42 19.32 -2.82
CA ALA A 2 9.09 20.12 -1.76
C ALA A 2 10.50 19.64 -1.36
N LEU A 3 10.94 18.46 -1.80
CA LEU A 3 12.21 17.87 -1.36
C LEU A 3 13.43 18.77 -1.58
N PRO A 4 13.61 19.45 -2.73
CA PRO A 4 14.76 20.34 -2.93
C PRO A 4 14.76 21.48 -1.93
N THR A 5 13.60 22.09 -1.66
CA THR A 5 13.45 23.20 -0.72
C THR A 5 13.75 22.75 0.73
N ILE A 6 13.18 21.61 1.15
CA ILE A 6 13.45 21.04 2.48
C ILE A 6 14.93 20.66 2.64
N LYS A 7 15.56 20.13 1.58
CA LYS A 7 16.97 19.76 1.59
C LYS A 7 17.86 20.97 1.84
N GLN A 8 17.54 22.11 1.23
CA GLN A 8 18.28 23.37 1.41
C GLN A 8 18.03 23.98 2.79
N ASP A 9 16.75 24.10 3.19
CA ASP A 9 16.34 24.73 4.45
C ASP A 9 16.90 24.01 5.69
N LEU A 10 16.85 22.69 5.69
CA LEU A 10 17.25 21.86 6.84
C LEU A 10 18.66 21.27 6.71
N ASN A 11 19.44 21.64 5.69
CA ASN A 11 20.79 21.12 5.40
C ASN A 11 20.84 19.56 5.42
N ALA A 12 19.83 18.90 4.86
CA ALA A 12 19.63 17.45 4.96
C ALA A 12 20.64 16.63 4.13
N GLY A 13 21.38 17.24 3.22
CA GLY A 13 22.38 16.56 2.39
C GLY A 13 21.81 15.37 1.62
N ASN A 14 22.54 14.24 1.65
CA ASN A 14 22.13 13.00 0.99
C ASN A 14 21.10 12.19 1.80
N LEU A 15 20.81 12.62 3.03
CA LEU A 15 19.88 11.93 3.93
C LEU A 15 18.41 12.31 3.70
N ILE A 16 18.12 13.17 2.73
CA ILE A 16 16.77 13.69 2.47
C ILE A 16 15.72 12.56 2.25
N SER A 17 16.12 11.44 1.68
CA SER A 17 15.25 10.28 1.46
C SER A 17 14.72 9.66 2.77
N LEU A 18 15.41 9.87 3.90
CA LEU A 18 14.96 9.38 5.21
C LEU A 18 13.60 9.94 5.62
N ILE A 19 13.19 11.09 5.10
CA ILE A 19 11.85 11.66 5.32
C ILE A 19 10.75 10.66 4.93
N PHE A 20 10.90 9.98 3.80
CA PHE A 20 9.96 8.95 3.36
C PHE A 20 10.18 7.63 4.08
N THR A 21 11.43 7.20 4.19
CA THR A 21 11.79 5.92 4.81
C THR A 21 11.29 5.85 6.25
N ALA A 22 11.52 6.88 7.06
CA ALA A 22 11.06 6.95 8.45
C ALA A 22 9.54 6.85 8.56
N TYR A 23 8.81 7.55 7.70
CA TYR A 23 7.35 7.50 7.64
C TYR A 23 6.85 6.10 7.27
N PHE A 24 7.37 5.49 6.20
CA PHE A 24 6.92 4.17 5.76
C PHE A 24 7.29 3.05 6.73
N ILE A 25 8.47 3.10 7.35
CA ILE A 25 8.86 2.15 8.40
C ILE A 25 7.89 2.25 9.57
N ALA A 26 7.59 3.46 10.04
CA ALA A 26 6.65 3.67 11.13
C ALA A 26 5.23 3.15 10.79
N LEU A 27 4.77 3.38 9.56
CA LEU A 27 3.49 2.88 9.04
C LEU A 27 3.47 1.34 9.05
N VAL A 28 4.52 0.68 8.57
CA VAL A 28 4.64 -0.79 8.55
C VAL A 28 4.64 -1.35 9.98
N ILE A 29 5.40 -0.72 10.90
CA ILE A 29 5.47 -1.13 12.31
C ILE A 29 4.11 -0.96 13.00
N ALA A 30 3.34 0.06 12.65
CA ALA A 30 2.04 0.32 13.27
C ALA A 30 0.99 -0.76 12.97
N ASN A 31 1.00 -1.35 11.76
CA ASN A 31 -0.07 -2.26 11.32
C ASN A 31 -0.34 -3.43 12.28
N PRO A 32 0.63 -4.23 12.73
CA PRO A 32 0.38 -5.34 13.67
C PRO A 32 -0.12 -4.85 15.02
N ILE A 33 0.40 -3.70 15.50
CA ILE A 33 -0.04 -3.08 16.76
C ILE A 33 -1.51 -2.68 16.66
N VAL A 34 -1.93 -2.13 15.53
CA VAL A 34 -3.32 -1.72 15.28
C VAL A 34 -4.25 -2.92 15.31
N GLY A 35 -3.88 -4.05 14.69
CA GLY A 35 -4.66 -5.28 14.75
C GLY A 35 -4.91 -5.75 16.18
N GLU A 36 -3.88 -5.70 17.02
CA GLU A 36 -3.97 -6.05 18.43
C GLU A 36 -4.79 -5.01 19.24
N LEU A 37 -4.63 -3.72 18.97
CA LEU A 37 -5.44 -2.68 19.61
C LEU A 37 -6.92 -2.81 19.27
N LEU A 38 -7.26 -3.10 18.00
CA LEU A 38 -8.63 -3.29 17.54
C LEU A 38 -9.30 -4.55 18.10
N SER A 39 -8.52 -5.55 18.53
CA SER A 39 -9.06 -6.70 19.24
C SER A 39 -9.41 -6.42 20.70
N ARG A 40 -8.89 -5.33 21.29
CA ARG A 40 -9.03 -4.99 22.72
C ARG A 40 -9.85 -3.74 22.99
N PHE A 41 -9.84 -2.80 22.06
CA PHE A 41 -10.49 -1.50 22.20
C PHE A 41 -11.53 -1.30 21.11
N LYS A 42 -12.55 -0.52 21.41
CA LYS A 42 -13.55 -0.11 20.42
C LYS A 42 -12.87 0.66 19.29
N ILE A 43 -13.29 0.38 18.07
CA ILE A 43 -12.71 0.95 16.84
C ILE A 43 -12.69 2.49 16.85
N ILE A 44 -13.69 3.13 17.47
CA ILE A 44 -13.77 4.59 17.60
C ILE A 44 -12.58 5.18 18.36
N TYR A 45 -12.14 4.54 19.46
CA TYR A 45 -11.00 5.04 20.24
C TYR A 45 -9.69 4.87 19.46
N VAL A 46 -9.54 3.76 18.77
CA VAL A 46 -8.36 3.50 17.93
C VAL A 46 -8.31 4.47 16.75
N ALA A 47 -9.46 4.75 16.12
CA ALA A 47 -9.57 5.72 15.03
C ALA A 47 -9.20 7.14 15.47
N ILE A 48 -9.76 7.60 16.61
CA ILE A 48 -9.44 8.93 17.14
C ILE A 48 -7.96 9.02 17.54
N ALA A 49 -7.40 7.99 18.19
CA ALA A 49 -5.98 7.95 18.54
C ALA A 49 -5.08 8.01 17.30
N GLY A 50 -5.42 7.28 16.23
CA GLY A 50 -4.71 7.32 14.96
C GLY A 50 -4.74 8.70 14.31
N LEU A 51 -5.92 9.34 14.26
CA LEU A 51 -6.08 10.70 13.72
C LEU A 51 -5.33 11.74 14.55
N LEU A 52 -5.34 11.62 15.87
CA LEU A 52 -4.56 12.51 16.76
C LEU A 52 -3.06 12.34 16.57
N LEU A 53 -2.55 11.10 16.51
CA LEU A 53 -1.13 10.85 16.24
C LEU A 53 -0.71 11.40 14.87
N PHE A 54 -1.53 11.19 13.84
CA PHE A 54 -1.29 11.75 12.52
C PHE A 54 -1.25 13.28 12.54
N SER A 55 -2.20 13.92 13.25
CA SER A 55 -2.28 15.37 13.35
C SER A 55 -1.11 15.96 14.14
N ILE A 56 -0.76 15.35 15.27
CA ILE A 56 0.38 15.78 16.09
C ILE A 56 1.68 15.65 15.27
N GLY A 57 1.88 14.51 14.61
CA GLY A 57 3.03 14.31 13.73
C GLY A 57 3.08 15.33 12.59
N SER A 58 1.94 15.63 11.94
CA SER A 58 1.83 16.65 10.91
C SER A 58 2.15 18.05 11.44
N PHE A 59 1.61 18.41 12.60
CA PHE A 59 1.89 19.69 13.24
C PHE A 59 3.38 19.83 13.59
N MET A 60 3.98 18.81 14.17
CA MET A 60 5.41 18.78 14.48
C MET A 60 6.28 18.84 13.21
N CYS A 61 5.89 18.19 12.10
CA CYS A 61 6.55 18.35 10.81
C CYS A 61 6.54 19.82 10.34
N GLY A 62 5.38 20.48 10.46
CA GLY A 62 5.22 21.88 10.12
C GLY A 62 5.98 22.84 11.04
N LEU A 63 6.33 22.45 12.26
CA LEU A 63 7.17 23.22 13.19
C LEU A 63 8.66 22.90 13.10
N SER A 64 9.08 21.97 12.23
CA SER A 64 10.45 21.46 12.22
C SER A 64 11.43 22.54 11.77
N THR A 65 12.39 22.84 12.64
CA THR A 65 13.49 23.77 12.42
C THR A 65 14.81 23.09 12.08
N ASN A 66 14.87 21.77 12.19
CA ASN A 66 16.02 20.96 11.85
C ASN A 66 15.58 19.58 11.33
N PHE A 67 16.50 18.91 10.62
CA PHE A 67 16.24 17.65 9.97
C PHE A 67 15.86 16.51 10.94
N THR A 68 16.53 16.44 12.10
CA THR A 68 16.25 15.42 13.12
C THR A 68 14.82 15.53 13.66
N MET A 69 14.38 16.77 13.96
CA MET A 69 13.00 17.02 14.40
C MET A 69 11.98 16.57 13.33
N LEU A 70 12.27 16.87 12.05
CA LEU A 70 11.42 16.44 10.95
C LEU A 70 11.32 14.91 10.88
N ILE A 71 12.44 14.17 11.02
CA ILE A 71 12.44 12.70 11.00
C ILE A 71 11.61 12.11 12.16
N ILE A 72 11.81 12.61 13.38
CA ILE A 72 11.02 12.17 14.55
C ILE A 72 9.53 12.43 14.32
N SER A 73 9.19 13.60 13.81
CA SER A 73 7.82 13.99 13.49
C SER A 73 7.20 13.08 12.43
N ARG A 74 7.98 12.68 11.41
CA ARG A 74 7.57 11.74 10.36
C ARG A 74 7.31 10.33 10.91
N VAL A 75 8.08 9.89 11.91
CA VAL A 75 7.81 8.62 12.61
C VAL A 75 6.45 8.67 13.31
N ILE A 76 6.18 9.73 14.08
CA ILE A 76 4.89 9.90 14.79
C ILE A 76 3.74 9.94 13.78
N GLN A 77 3.88 10.72 12.71
CA GLN A 77 2.89 10.83 11.63
C GLN A 77 2.66 9.48 10.94
N GLY A 78 3.74 8.71 10.69
CA GLY A 78 3.69 7.39 10.08
C GLY A 78 2.92 6.37 10.93
N PHE A 79 3.09 6.37 12.25
CA PHE A 79 2.29 5.55 13.15
C PHE A 79 0.79 5.88 13.03
N GLY A 80 0.41 7.16 13.06
CA GLY A 80 -0.97 7.58 12.84
C GLY A 80 -1.52 7.10 11.50
N SER A 81 -0.74 7.26 10.43
CA SER A 81 -1.10 6.77 9.10
C SER A 81 -1.32 5.26 9.04
N GLY A 82 -0.50 4.46 9.75
CA GLY A 82 -0.66 3.01 9.83
C GLY A 82 -2.00 2.62 10.45
N VAL A 83 -2.45 3.35 11.46
CA VAL A 83 -3.80 3.16 12.03
C VAL A 83 -4.87 3.42 10.97
N LEU A 84 -4.79 4.56 10.27
CA LEU A 84 -5.79 4.94 9.26
C LEU A 84 -5.83 3.96 8.08
N MET A 85 -4.67 3.48 7.63
CA MET A 85 -4.57 2.48 6.57
C MET A 85 -5.20 1.15 7.00
N SER A 86 -4.95 0.68 8.21
CA SER A 86 -5.60 -0.54 8.74
C SER A 86 -7.12 -0.37 8.82
N LEU A 87 -7.60 0.76 9.32
CA LEU A 87 -9.03 1.07 9.41
C LEU A 87 -9.70 1.12 8.04
N SER A 88 -9.02 1.65 7.01
CA SER A 88 -9.55 1.69 5.65
C SER A 88 -9.90 0.32 5.08
N GLN A 89 -9.24 -0.73 5.57
CA GLN A 89 -9.50 -2.12 5.17
C GLN A 89 -10.56 -2.81 6.05
N ILE A 90 -10.71 -2.38 7.30
CA ILE A 90 -11.58 -3.03 8.28
C ILE A 90 -12.99 -2.41 8.28
N VAL A 91 -13.10 -1.10 8.28
CA VAL A 91 -14.36 -0.36 8.37
C VAL A 91 -15.36 -0.74 7.26
N PRO A 92 -14.97 -0.94 5.99
CA PRO A 92 -15.91 -1.35 4.95
C PRO A 92 -16.64 -2.66 5.27
N LYS A 93 -15.98 -3.62 5.94
CA LYS A 93 -16.62 -4.88 6.37
C LYS A 93 -17.65 -4.66 7.47
N LEU A 94 -17.31 -3.79 8.43
CA LEU A 94 -18.17 -3.55 9.59
C LEU A 94 -19.38 -2.68 9.27
N ALA A 95 -19.24 -1.77 8.30
CA ALA A 95 -20.25 -0.76 7.97
C ALA A 95 -21.14 -1.13 6.79
N PHE A 96 -20.71 -1.99 5.89
CA PHE A 96 -21.40 -2.20 4.62
C PHE A 96 -21.51 -3.68 4.23
N GLU A 97 -22.70 -4.07 3.78
CA GLU A 97 -22.99 -5.37 3.17
C GLU A 97 -22.61 -5.36 1.67
N ILE A 98 -22.39 -6.57 1.10
CA ILE A 98 -22.30 -6.74 -0.35
C ILE A 98 -23.71 -6.51 -0.96
N PRO A 99 -23.84 -5.78 -2.10
CA PRO A 99 -22.77 -5.32 -3.00
C PRO A 99 -22.24 -3.91 -2.71
N LEU A 100 -22.78 -3.18 -1.73
CA LEU A 100 -22.36 -1.79 -1.44
C LEU A 100 -20.89 -1.74 -1.00
N ARG A 101 -20.41 -2.73 -0.25
CA ARG A 101 -19.02 -2.83 0.18
C ARG A 101 -18.04 -2.79 -1.00
N TYR A 102 -18.32 -3.48 -2.11
CA TYR A 102 -17.49 -3.42 -3.32
C TYR A 102 -17.34 -2.00 -3.86
N LYS A 103 -18.44 -1.24 -3.91
CA LYS A 103 -18.43 0.15 -4.38
C LYS A 103 -17.58 1.03 -3.47
N ILE A 104 -17.77 0.90 -2.15
CA ILE A 104 -16.99 1.66 -1.15
C ILE A 104 -15.50 1.34 -1.25
N MET A 105 -15.13 0.06 -1.38
CA MET A 105 -13.73 -0.34 -1.55
C MET A 105 -13.14 0.16 -2.87
N GLY A 106 -13.94 0.21 -3.93
CA GLY A 106 -13.56 0.83 -5.19
C GLY A 106 -13.25 2.32 -5.05
N ILE A 107 -14.09 3.06 -4.31
CA ILE A 107 -13.85 4.48 -4.01
C ILE A 107 -12.57 4.66 -3.19
N VAL A 108 -12.39 3.87 -2.12
CA VAL A 108 -11.17 3.91 -1.29
C VAL A 108 -9.92 3.63 -2.13
N GLY A 109 -9.97 2.60 -3.01
CA GLY A 109 -8.85 2.29 -3.91
C GLY A 109 -8.53 3.40 -4.91
N SER A 110 -9.54 4.14 -5.38
CA SER A 110 -9.36 5.22 -6.35
C SER A 110 -8.70 6.47 -5.79
N VAL A 111 -8.66 6.63 -4.48
CA VAL A 111 -8.01 7.79 -3.82
C VAL A 111 -6.55 7.95 -4.26
N TRP A 112 -5.84 6.84 -4.49
CA TRP A 112 -4.47 6.87 -5.00
C TRP A 112 -4.36 7.56 -6.37
N GLY A 113 -5.26 7.23 -7.31
CA GLY A 113 -5.26 7.85 -8.62
C GLY A 113 -5.68 9.31 -8.58
N ILE A 114 -6.70 9.65 -7.78
CA ILE A 114 -7.13 11.03 -7.58
C ILE A 114 -6.00 11.86 -6.97
N SER A 115 -5.29 11.29 -5.99
CA SER A 115 -4.15 11.95 -5.33
C SER A 115 -2.98 12.22 -6.28
N SER A 116 -2.82 11.44 -7.35
CA SER A 116 -1.78 11.68 -8.36
C SER A 116 -1.98 12.98 -9.14
N ILE A 117 -3.21 13.46 -9.24
CA ILE A 117 -3.56 14.74 -9.87
C ILE A 117 -3.59 15.86 -8.84
N ILE A 118 -4.33 15.64 -7.73
CA ILE A 118 -4.53 16.66 -6.70
C ILE A 118 -3.20 17.00 -5.99
N GLY A 119 -2.33 16.00 -5.77
CA GLY A 119 -1.06 16.17 -5.08
C GLY A 119 -0.16 17.25 -5.72
N PRO A 120 0.20 17.15 -7.01
CA PRO A 120 0.97 18.18 -7.70
C PRO A 120 0.28 19.55 -7.73
N LEU A 121 -1.03 19.61 -7.90
CA LEU A 121 -1.78 20.87 -7.91
C LEU A 121 -1.73 21.57 -6.55
N LEU A 122 -2.11 20.87 -5.48
CA LEU A 122 -2.09 21.43 -4.13
C LEU A 122 -0.67 21.71 -3.65
N GLY A 123 0.26 20.75 -3.87
CA GLY A 123 1.64 20.91 -3.45
C GLY A 123 2.35 22.03 -4.20
N GLY A 124 2.16 22.13 -5.52
CA GLY A 124 2.70 23.21 -6.33
C GLY A 124 2.11 24.57 -5.93
N GLY A 125 0.77 24.66 -5.81
CA GLY A 125 0.12 25.89 -5.38
C GLY A 125 0.57 26.35 -3.99
N ILE A 126 0.69 25.44 -3.01
CA ILE A 126 1.17 25.81 -1.67
C ILE A 126 2.61 26.35 -1.74
N LEU A 127 3.49 25.69 -2.51
CA LEU A 127 4.90 26.11 -2.61
C LEU A 127 5.10 27.42 -3.39
N GLU A 128 4.12 27.83 -4.20
CA GLU A 128 4.16 29.10 -4.90
C GLU A 128 3.84 30.30 -3.96
N PHE A 129 2.92 30.10 -3.00
CA PHE A 129 2.42 31.18 -2.14
C PHE A 129 2.86 31.06 -0.68
N ALA A 130 3.42 29.90 -0.27
CA ALA A 130 3.75 29.61 1.11
C ALA A 130 5.00 28.72 1.22
N THR A 131 5.47 28.51 2.46
CA THR A 131 6.61 27.63 2.74
C THR A 131 6.19 26.17 2.74
N TRP A 132 7.16 25.24 2.59
CA TRP A 132 6.94 23.80 2.60
C TRP A 132 6.26 23.28 3.90
N HIS A 133 6.35 24.01 5.01
CA HIS A 133 5.71 23.70 6.28
C HIS A 133 4.18 23.57 6.14
N TRP A 134 3.58 24.37 5.26
CA TRP A 134 2.14 24.34 5.00
C TRP A 134 1.65 23.05 4.36
N LEU A 135 2.54 22.30 3.68
CA LEU A 135 2.21 20.95 3.19
C LEU A 135 1.86 19.96 4.32
N PHE A 136 2.34 20.23 5.50
CA PHE A 136 2.02 19.46 6.70
C PHE A 136 0.84 20.05 7.46
N TYR A 137 0.76 21.36 7.58
CA TYR A 137 -0.34 22.03 8.29
C TYR A 137 -1.71 21.79 7.64
N ILE A 138 -1.80 21.62 6.33
CA ILE A 138 -3.06 21.35 5.63
C ILE A 138 -3.74 20.04 6.12
N ASN A 139 -2.98 19.10 6.67
CA ASN A 139 -3.52 17.87 7.22
C ASN A 139 -4.34 18.09 8.51
N ILE A 140 -4.06 19.16 9.24
CA ILE A 140 -4.67 19.41 10.56
C ILE A 140 -6.18 19.69 10.45
N PRO A 141 -6.64 20.65 9.62
CA PRO A 141 -8.08 20.87 9.45
C PRO A 141 -8.79 19.63 8.88
N ILE A 142 -8.14 18.89 7.98
CA ILE A 142 -8.70 17.65 7.43
C ILE A 142 -8.87 16.61 8.52
N ALA A 143 -7.88 16.45 9.40
CA ALA A 143 -7.96 15.49 10.50
C ALA A 143 -8.99 15.91 11.58
N ILE A 144 -9.16 17.19 11.86
CA ILE A 144 -10.21 17.69 12.75
C ILE A 144 -11.59 17.33 12.19
N ILE A 145 -11.83 17.58 10.91
CA ILE A 145 -13.08 17.19 10.24
C ILE A 145 -13.28 15.67 10.34
N ALA A 146 -12.22 14.88 10.06
CA ALA A 146 -12.29 13.43 10.16
C ALA A 146 -12.61 12.96 11.59
N ILE A 147 -12.04 13.56 12.63
CA ILE A 147 -12.35 13.25 14.04
C ILE A 147 -13.82 13.52 14.33
N ILE A 148 -14.35 14.67 13.91
CA ILE A 148 -15.76 15.02 14.10
C ILE A 148 -16.65 13.97 13.40
N LEU A 149 -16.33 13.62 12.16
CA LEU A 149 -17.08 12.60 11.43
C LEU A 149 -17.01 11.23 12.10
N VAL A 150 -15.85 10.82 12.60
CA VAL A 150 -15.68 9.56 13.34
C VAL A 150 -16.54 9.55 14.60
N ILE A 151 -16.56 10.64 15.37
CA ILE A 151 -17.40 10.75 16.57
C ILE A 151 -18.89 10.62 16.21
N TRP A 152 -19.33 11.16 15.10
CA TRP A 152 -20.73 11.11 14.69
C TRP A 152 -21.15 9.80 14.02
N THR A 153 -20.24 9.11 13.32
CA THR A 153 -20.61 7.98 12.44
C THR A 153 -20.12 6.62 12.92
N PHE A 154 -19.07 6.53 13.73
CA PHE A 154 -18.50 5.25 14.15
C PHE A 154 -19.27 4.61 15.33
N HIS A 155 -20.54 4.34 15.09
CA HIS A 155 -21.40 3.62 16.01
C HIS A 155 -21.68 2.22 15.45
N PHE A 156 -20.75 1.30 15.68
CA PHE A 156 -20.91 -0.09 15.29
C PHE A 156 -21.63 -0.88 16.40
N PRO A 157 -22.41 -1.95 16.07
CA PRO A 157 -22.96 -2.86 17.06
C PRO A 157 -21.87 -3.34 18.03
N GLU A 158 -22.27 -3.77 19.24
CA GLU A 158 -21.31 -4.20 20.26
C GLU A 158 -20.30 -5.19 19.67
N GLU A 159 -19.06 -4.73 19.59
CA GLU A 159 -17.97 -5.54 19.10
C GLU A 159 -17.55 -6.49 20.21
N GLU A 160 -17.57 -7.81 19.94
CA GLU A 160 -16.97 -8.77 20.86
C GLU A 160 -15.48 -8.44 21.01
N THR A 161 -15.13 -7.89 22.18
CA THR A 161 -13.72 -7.70 22.55
C THR A 161 -13.19 -9.02 23.12
N VAL A 162 -12.06 -9.45 22.61
CA VAL A 162 -11.39 -10.65 23.14
C VAL A 162 -10.98 -10.37 24.60
N ALA A 163 -11.52 -11.19 25.52
CA ALA A 163 -11.18 -11.09 26.94
C ALA A 163 -9.65 -11.09 27.12
N LYS A 164 -9.14 -10.23 27.99
CA LYS A 164 -7.74 -9.95 28.38
C LYS A 164 -6.73 -11.08 28.13
N SER A 165 -6.43 -11.39 26.88
CA SER A 165 -5.33 -12.29 26.52
C SER A 165 -3.98 -11.57 26.68
N LYS A 166 -2.92 -12.30 27.03
CA LYS A 166 -1.58 -11.72 27.10
C LYS A 166 -1.15 -11.23 25.71
N PHE A 167 -0.51 -10.05 25.69
CA PHE A 167 0.07 -9.49 24.46
C PHE A 167 1.20 -10.39 23.98
N ASP A 168 1.17 -10.80 22.70
CA ASP A 168 2.23 -11.64 22.12
C ASP A 168 3.48 -10.83 21.78
N THR A 169 4.27 -10.54 22.80
CA THR A 169 5.51 -9.79 22.62
C THR A 169 6.56 -10.58 21.85
N LYS A 170 6.59 -11.92 21.97
CA LYS A 170 7.58 -12.77 21.29
C LYS A 170 7.35 -12.79 19.79
N GLY A 171 6.12 -13.07 19.36
CA GLY A 171 5.76 -13.05 17.95
C GLY A 171 5.99 -11.67 17.33
N LEU A 172 5.58 -10.61 18.01
CA LEU A 172 5.78 -9.24 17.54
C LEU A 172 7.28 -8.87 17.43
N THR A 173 8.11 -9.30 18.36
CA THR A 173 9.58 -9.07 18.29
C THR A 173 10.20 -9.80 17.10
N LEU A 174 9.87 -11.09 16.90
CA LEU A 174 10.33 -11.86 15.74
C LEU A 174 9.89 -11.21 14.43
N PHE A 175 8.67 -10.72 14.40
CA PHE A 175 8.13 -10.02 13.23
C PHE A 175 8.94 -8.74 12.91
N TYR A 176 9.26 -7.91 13.91
CA TYR A 176 10.06 -6.71 13.68
C TYR A 176 11.51 -7.02 13.29
N VAL A 177 12.08 -8.09 13.81
CA VAL A 177 13.39 -8.59 13.36
C VAL A 177 13.31 -9.00 11.90
N PHE A 178 12.25 -9.74 11.50
CA PHE A 178 12.02 -10.11 10.11
C PHE A 178 11.93 -8.89 9.18
N ILE A 179 11.11 -7.89 9.54
CA ILE A 179 10.97 -6.64 8.77
C ILE A 179 12.31 -5.90 8.69
N GLY A 180 13.03 -5.78 9.81
CA GLY A 180 14.34 -5.12 9.85
C GLY A 180 15.35 -5.78 8.90
N LEU A 181 15.39 -7.11 8.87
CA LEU A 181 16.26 -7.87 7.97
C LEU A 181 15.90 -7.68 6.50
N ILE A 182 14.62 -7.71 6.16
CA ILE A 182 14.14 -7.46 4.78
C ILE A 182 14.48 -6.02 4.36
N MET A 183 14.21 -5.03 5.22
CA MET A 183 14.53 -3.63 4.92
C MET A 183 16.04 -3.42 4.78
N PHE A 184 16.85 -4.02 5.63
CA PHE A 184 18.30 -3.98 5.50
C PHE A 184 18.77 -4.57 4.15
N ALA A 185 18.27 -5.75 3.80
CA ALA A 185 18.61 -6.42 2.54
C ALA A 185 18.24 -5.59 1.29
N LEU A 186 17.14 -4.84 1.35
CA LEU A 186 16.67 -4.02 0.24
C LEU A 186 17.33 -2.64 0.16
N LEU A 187 17.65 -2.01 1.29
CA LEU A 187 18.14 -0.64 1.34
C LEU A 187 19.68 -0.54 1.27
N ASN A 188 20.40 -1.57 1.68
CA ASN A 188 21.85 -1.58 1.65
C ASN A 188 22.36 -1.78 0.21
N GLN A 189 23.02 -0.77 -0.35
CA GLN A 189 23.54 -0.80 -1.73
C GLN A 189 25.03 -1.23 -1.81
N GLN A 190 25.71 -1.40 -0.67
CA GLN A 190 27.17 -1.54 -0.67
C GLN A 190 27.67 -2.98 -0.57
N LEU A 191 26.93 -3.88 0.08
CA LEU A 191 27.41 -5.20 0.43
C LEU A 191 26.43 -6.31 0.03
N LEU A 192 26.51 -6.76 -1.23
CA LEU A 192 25.62 -7.78 -1.80
C LEU A 192 25.59 -9.07 -0.97
N LEU A 193 26.73 -9.50 -0.43
CA LEU A 193 26.81 -10.71 0.41
C LEU A 193 25.99 -10.54 1.71
N LEU A 194 26.08 -9.38 2.35
CA LEU A 194 25.30 -9.10 3.56
C LEU A 194 23.80 -9.02 3.28
N ASN A 195 23.42 -8.51 2.12
CA ASN A 195 22.03 -8.48 1.69
C ASN A 195 21.47 -9.89 1.52
N PHE A 196 22.25 -10.77 0.86
CA PHE A 196 21.89 -12.17 0.68
C PHE A 196 21.80 -12.92 2.02
N LEU A 197 22.76 -12.73 2.91
CA LEU A 197 22.74 -13.32 4.26
C LEU A 197 21.56 -12.80 5.09
N SER A 198 21.26 -11.51 5.03
CA SER A 198 20.10 -10.91 5.70
C SER A 198 18.78 -11.47 5.17
N PHE A 199 18.68 -11.71 3.86
CA PHE A 199 17.50 -12.32 3.25
C PHE A 199 17.33 -13.77 3.70
N ILE A 200 18.39 -14.58 3.74
CA ILE A 200 18.35 -15.95 4.29
C ILE A 200 17.94 -15.94 5.76
N LEU A 201 18.52 -15.04 6.55
CA LEU A 201 18.18 -14.93 7.97
C LEU A 201 16.74 -14.49 8.16
N ALA A 202 16.22 -13.61 7.31
CA ALA A 202 14.80 -13.23 7.32
C ALA A 202 13.89 -14.43 7.07
N ILE A 203 14.23 -15.32 6.14
CA ILE A 203 13.47 -16.57 5.90
C ILE A 203 13.49 -17.46 7.16
N VAL A 204 14.64 -17.62 7.81
CA VAL A 204 14.73 -18.41 9.04
C VAL A 204 13.87 -17.80 10.15
N VAL A 205 13.94 -16.48 10.33
CA VAL A 205 13.11 -15.76 11.32
C VAL A 205 11.62 -15.91 11.01
N ALA A 206 11.22 -15.83 9.72
CA ALA A 206 9.84 -16.05 9.31
C ALA A 206 9.35 -17.47 9.65
N MET A 207 10.18 -18.49 9.42
CA MET A 207 9.85 -19.87 9.81
C MET A 207 9.74 -20.04 11.34
N CYS A 208 10.62 -19.39 12.10
CA CYS A 208 10.55 -19.37 13.56
C CYS A 208 9.27 -18.65 14.03
N LEU A 209 8.97 -17.50 13.45
CA LEU A 209 7.73 -16.75 13.72
C LEU A 209 6.52 -17.64 13.50
N PHE A 210 6.40 -18.27 12.33
CA PHE A 210 5.29 -19.15 12.01
C PHE A 210 5.12 -20.30 13.02
N LYS A 211 6.23 -20.91 13.46
CA LYS A 211 6.22 -21.96 14.48
C LYS A 211 5.76 -21.44 15.84
N VAL A 212 6.23 -20.28 16.26
CA VAL A 212 5.87 -19.65 17.54
C VAL A 212 4.38 -19.32 17.55
N GLU A 213 3.90 -18.60 16.53
CA GLU A 213 2.51 -18.19 16.40
C GLU A 213 1.51 -19.34 16.39
N LYS A 214 1.89 -20.49 15.84
CA LYS A 214 1.05 -21.69 15.84
C LYS A 214 0.77 -22.26 17.24
N HIS A 215 1.62 -21.96 18.22
CA HIS A 215 1.53 -22.54 19.58
C HIS A 215 1.10 -21.53 20.65
N VAL A 216 0.98 -20.25 20.29
CA VAL A 216 0.55 -19.19 21.21
C VAL A 216 -0.98 -19.18 21.30
N SER A 217 -1.50 -19.04 22.52
CA SER A 217 -2.96 -19.00 22.78
C SER A 217 -3.67 -17.77 22.21
N SER A 218 -2.95 -16.67 22.05
CA SER A 218 -3.45 -15.44 21.43
C SER A 218 -2.40 -14.85 20.49
N PRO A 219 -2.24 -15.46 19.29
CA PRO A 219 -1.25 -15.03 18.33
C PRO A 219 -1.53 -13.61 17.84
N PHE A 220 -0.48 -12.81 17.60
CA PHE A 220 -0.65 -11.54 16.92
C PHE A 220 -0.91 -11.77 15.41
N LEU A 221 -0.29 -12.81 14.86
CA LEU A 221 -0.51 -13.29 13.50
C LEU A 221 -1.38 -14.55 13.55
N PRO A 222 -2.63 -14.52 13.08
CA PRO A 222 -3.54 -15.66 13.18
C PRO A 222 -3.23 -16.74 12.13
N VAL A 223 -2.07 -17.41 12.28
CA VAL A 223 -1.57 -18.43 11.34
C VAL A 223 -2.52 -19.62 11.16
N VAL A 224 -3.36 -19.88 12.15
CA VAL A 224 -4.37 -20.98 12.10
C VAL A 224 -5.49 -20.67 11.09
N GLU A 225 -5.77 -19.41 10.84
CA GLU A 225 -6.77 -18.97 9.85
C GLU A 225 -6.28 -19.11 8.39
N PHE A 226 -4.98 -19.36 8.18
CA PHE A 226 -4.42 -19.52 6.83
C PHE A 226 -4.86 -20.83 6.21
N ASN A 227 -5.93 -20.76 5.43
CA ASN A 227 -6.35 -21.81 4.51
C ASN A 227 -5.71 -21.60 3.13
N ARG A 228 -5.99 -22.51 2.19
CA ARG A 228 -5.45 -22.43 0.82
C ARG A 228 -5.86 -21.15 0.10
N SER A 229 -7.10 -20.71 0.27
CA SER A 229 -7.65 -19.50 -0.35
C SER A 229 -6.98 -18.24 0.19
N ILE A 230 -6.91 -18.09 1.52
CA ILE A 230 -6.26 -16.94 2.18
C ILE A 230 -4.78 -16.88 1.81
N THR A 231 -4.07 -18.03 1.84
CA THR A 231 -2.63 -18.05 1.47
C THR A 231 -2.43 -17.60 0.02
N LEU A 232 -3.26 -18.09 -0.90
CA LEU A 232 -3.20 -17.71 -2.30
C LEU A 232 -3.45 -16.21 -2.49
N VAL A 233 -4.41 -15.65 -1.78
CA VAL A 233 -4.75 -14.23 -1.80
C VAL A 233 -3.60 -13.37 -1.26
N PHE A 234 -2.95 -13.76 -0.16
CA PHE A 234 -1.81 -13.02 0.38
C PHE A 234 -0.61 -12.99 -0.60
N ILE A 235 -0.34 -14.11 -1.27
CA ILE A 235 0.71 -14.16 -2.31
C ILE A 235 0.31 -13.28 -3.49
N THR A 236 -0.96 -13.34 -3.92
CA THR A 236 -1.50 -12.52 -5.00
C THR A 236 -1.38 -11.04 -4.68
N ASP A 237 -1.80 -10.61 -3.49
CA ASP A 237 -1.76 -9.20 -3.06
C ASP A 237 -0.32 -8.68 -2.99
N LEU A 238 0.62 -9.46 -2.43
CA LEU A 238 2.05 -9.11 -2.39
C LEU A 238 2.61 -8.87 -3.80
N LEU A 239 2.42 -9.82 -4.72
CA LEU A 239 2.93 -9.73 -6.08
C LEU A 239 2.23 -8.62 -6.87
N THR A 240 0.93 -8.44 -6.69
CA THR A 240 0.16 -7.38 -7.32
C THR A 240 0.56 -5.99 -6.81
N ALA A 241 0.90 -5.87 -5.51
CA ALA A 241 1.42 -4.63 -4.94
C ALA A 241 2.78 -4.26 -5.56
N ILE A 242 3.65 -5.24 -5.81
CA ILE A 242 4.90 -5.03 -6.54
C ILE A 242 4.61 -4.50 -7.95
N CYS A 243 3.67 -5.12 -8.68
CA CYS A 243 3.28 -4.68 -10.01
C CYS A 243 2.71 -3.26 -10.02
N LEU A 244 1.86 -2.93 -9.03
CA LEU A 244 1.24 -1.61 -8.93
C LEU A 244 2.29 -0.49 -8.79
N MET A 245 3.40 -0.74 -8.10
CA MET A 245 4.50 0.23 -7.98
C MET A 245 5.15 0.50 -9.33
N GLY A 246 5.27 -0.50 -10.19
CA GLY A 246 5.74 -0.32 -11.57
C GLY A 246 4.87 0.68 -12.36
N PHE A 247 3.55 0.57 -12.23
CA PHE A 247 2.62 1.50 -12.88
C PHE A 247 2.60 2.88 -12.20
N ASN A 248 2.44 2.94 -10.89
CA ASN A 248 2.22 4.20 -10.17
C ASN A 248 3.46 5.10 -10.09
N LEU A 249 4.66 4.54 -10.04
CA LEU A 249 5.89 5.33 -9.93
C LEU A 249 6.54 5.59 -11.28
N TYR A 250 6.66 4.56 -12.13
CA TYR A 250 7.53 4.65 -13.30
C TYR A 250 6.82 5.07 -14.58
N ILE A 251 5.50 4.89 -14.70
CA ILE A 251 4.75 5.50 -15.81
C ILE A 251 4.74 7.04 -15.70
N PRO A 252 4.46 7.67 -14.52
CA PRO A 252 4.60 9.11 -14.39
C PRO A 252 6.00 9.64 -14.71
N VAL A 253 7.05 8.92 -14.24
CA VAL A 253 8.44 9.29 -14.53
C VAL A 253 8.70 9.23 -16.04
N TYR A 254 8.28 8.17 -16.71
CA TYR A 254 8.40 8.06 -18.17
C TYR A 254 7.67 9.18 -18.91
N LEU A 255 6.44 9.51 -18.51
CA LEU A 255 5.65 10.58 -19.12
C LEU A 255 6.33 11.93 -18.96
N GLN A 256 6.94 12.22 -17.81
CA GLN A 256 7.61 13.48 -17.52
C GLN A 256 9.00 13.56 -18.14
N GLU A 257 9.84 12.54 -17.96
CA GLU A 257 11.24 12.56 -18.39
C GLU A 257 11.42 12.28 -19.90
N GLN A 258 10.63 11.35 -20.45
CA GLN A 258 10.78 10.92 -21.85
C GLN A 258 9.81 11.61 -22.80
N LEU A 259 8.60 11.93 -22.37
CA LEU A 259 7.60 12.61 -23.20
C LEU A 259 7.46 14.10 -22.89
N GLY A 260 8.19 14.63 -21.87
CA GLY A 260 8.20 16.04 -21.53
C GLY A 260 6.86 16.58 -20.98
N LEU A 261 5.98 15.71 -20.48
CA LEU A 261 4.68 16.13 -19.94
C LEU A 261 4.86 16.79 -18.58
N SER A 262 4.01 17.78 -18.29
CA SER A 262 3.92 18.35 -16.94
C SER A 262 3.40 17.31 -15.93
N PRO A 263 3.65 17.48 -14.61
CA PRO A 263 3.09 16.61 -13.59
C PRO A 263 1.56 16.47 -13.66
N LEU A 264 0.86 17.56 -13.98
CA LEU A 264 -0.59 17.56 -14.16
C LEU A 264 -1.02 16.73 -15.38
N GLN A 265 -0.37 16.92 -16.52
CA GLN A 265 -0.66 16.16 -17.74
C GLN A 265 -0.40 14.65 -17.51
N SER A 266 0.68 14.31 -16.83
CA SER A 266 1.00 12.92 -16.46
C SER A 266 -0.09 12.32 -15.56
N GLY A 267 -0.59 13.08 -14.58
CA GLY A 267 -1.71 12.68 -13.73
C GLY A 267 -2.98 12.43 -14.54
N LEU A 268 -3.29 13.28 -15.52
CA LEU A 268 -4.45 13.10 -16.41
C LEU A 268 -4.34 11.85 -17.29
N VAL A 269 -3.14 11.48 -17.74
CA VAL A 269 -2.90 10.25 -18.51
C VAL A 269 -3.12 9.00 -17.62
N ILE A 270 -2.81 9.08 -16.33
CA ILE A 270 -2.96 7.96 -15.38
C ILE A 270 -4.40 7.87 -14.84
N PHE A 271 -5.14 8.97 -14.82
CA PHE A 271 -6.48 9.04 -14.24
C PHE A 271 -7.47 7.97 -14.75
N PRO A 272 -7.49 7.58 -16.05
CA PRO A 272 -8.34 6.48 -16.54
C PRO A 272 -8.15 5.14 -15.83
N LEU A 273 -6.95 4.84 -15.30
CA LEU A 273 -6.72 3.67 -14.45
C LEU A 273 -7.64 3.70 -13.22
N SER A 274 -7.72 4.83 -12.54
CA SER A 274 -8.58 4.99 -11.34
C SER A 274 -10.06 4.97 -11.68
N VAL A 275 -10.46 5.56 -12.79
CA VAL A 275 -11.85 5.51 -13.27
C VAL A 275 -12.25 4.07 -13.58
N ALA A 276 -11.40 3.32 -14.26
CA ALA A 276 -11.64 1.91 -14.56
C ALA A 276 -11.75 1.07 -13.28
N TRP A 277 -10.88 1.32 -12.30
CA TRP A 277 -10.95 0.70 -10.97
C TRP A 277 -12.32 0.91 -10.30
N ILE A 278 -12.78 2.16 -10.22
CA ILE A 278 -14.08 2.48 -9.62
C ILE A 278 -15.21 1.81 -10.42
N THR A 279 -15.21 1.98 -11.74
CA THR A 279 -16.26 1.46 -12.62
C THR A 279 -16.41 -0.05 -12.50
N LEU A 280 -15.29 -0.78 -12.42
CA LEU A 280 -15.33 -2.21 -12.18
C LEU A 280 -16.01 -2.53 -10.85
N ASN A 281 -15.60 -1.88 -9.76
CA ASN A 281 -16.12 -2.18 -8.42
C ASN A 281 -17.61 -1.85 -8.28
N PHE A 282 -18.10 -0.83 -8.97
CA PHE A 282 -19.53 -0.54 -9.02
C PHE A 282 -20.35 -1.64 -9.73
N ASN A 283 -19.72 -2.39 -10.62
CA ASN A 283 -20.35 -3.46 -11.39
C ASN A 283 -19.92 -4.87 -10.92
N LEU A 284 -19.04 -4.97 -9.92
CA LEU A 284 -18.39 -6.21 -9.54
C LEU A 284 -19.38 -7.32 -9.17
N HIS A 285 -20.42 -7.00 -8.41
CA HIS A 285 -21.47 -7.95 -8.05
C HIS A 285 -22.16 -8.57 -9.28
N ARG A 286 -22.40 -7.79 -10.34
CA ARG A 286 -23.01 -8.28 -11.59
C ARG A 286 -22.07 -9.19 -12.38
N ILE A 287 -20.77 -8.90 -12.32
CA ILE A 287 -19.72 -9.71 -12.96
C ILE A 287 -19.59 -11.06 -12.25
N GLU A 288 -19.53 -11.05 -10.92
CA GLU A 288 -19.44 -12.27 -10.10
C GLU A 288 -20.70 -13.16 -10.19
N ALA A 289 -21.85 -12.60 -10.48
CA ALA A 289 -23.06 -13.38 -10.75
C ALA A 289 -22.98 -14.21 -12.04
N LYS A 290 -22.10 -13.84 -12.99
CA LYS A 290 -21.98 -14.48 -14.31
C LYS A 290 -20.70 -15.30 -14.48
N LEU A 291 -19.62 -14.97 -13.78
CA LEU A 291 -18.31 -15.59 -13.93
C LEU A 291 -17.82 -16.14 -12.61
N SER A 292 -17.15 -17.30 -12.67
CA SER A 292 -16.53 -17.87 -11.47
C SER A 292 -15.33 -17.05 -11.00
N ARG A 293 -15.05 -17.11 -9.69
CA ARG A 293 -13.91 -16.43 -9.06
C ARG A 293 -12.60 -16.69 -9.83
N LYS A 294 -12.29 -17.93 -10.14
CA LYS A 294 -11.08 -18.31 -10.91
C LYS A 294 -11.00 -17.60 -12.25
N VAL A 295 -12.07 -17.59 -13.03
CA VAL A 295 -12.10 -16.97 -14.36
C VAL A 295 -11.83 -15.48 -14.26
N ILE A 296 -12.42 -14.78 -13.29
CA ILE A 296 -12.21 -13.33 -13.17
C ILE A 296 -10.76 -13.01 -12.77
N TYR A 297 -10.14 -13.78 -11.85
CA TYR A 297 -8.72 -13.61 -11.51
C TYR A 297 -7.81 -13.83 -12.73
N LEU A 298 -8.03 -14.90 -13.49
CA LEU A 298 -7.24 -15.18 -14.70
C LEU A 298 -7.42 -14.09 -15.76
N LEU A 299 -8.65 -13.57 -15.94
CA LEU A 299 -8.89 -12.42 -16.82
C LEU A 299 -8.16 -11.18 -16.32
N SER A 300 -8.19 -10.91 -15.02
CA SER A 300 -7.50 -9.76 -14.43
C SER A 300 -5.98 -9.82 -14.64
N PHE A 301 -5.36 -10.97 -14.38
CA PHE A 301 -3.93 -11.14 -14.63
C PHE A 301 -3.59 -11.05 -16.13
N THR A 302 -4.47 -11.54 -17.00
CA THR A 302 -4.30 -11.41 -18.45
C THR A 302 -4.39 -9.93 -18.89
N LEU A 303 -5.33 -9.15 -18.34
CA LEU A 303 -5.41 -7.70 -18.60
C LEU A 303 -4.16 -6.97 -18.12
N LEU A 304 -3.61 -7.34 -16.95
CA LEU A 304 -2.36 -6.79 -16.43
C LEU A 304 -1.18 -7.15 -17.32
N LEU A 305 -1.09 -8.40 -17.76
CA LEU A 305 -0.06 -8.87 -18.70
C LEU A 305 -0.11 -8.11 -20.02
N VAL A 306 -1.30 -8.00 -20.63
CA VAL A 306 -1.49 -7.31 -21.91
C VAL A 306 -1.14 -5.83 -21.79
N SER A 307 -1.60 -5.15 -20.73
CA SER A 307 -1.30 -3.73 -20.52
C SER A 307 0.19 -3.49 -20.32
N SER A 308 0.88 -4.34 -19.55
CA SER A 308 2.32 -4.22 -19.32
C SER A 308 3.13 -4.47 -20.60
N ILE A 309 2.78 -5.47 -21.39
CA ILE A 309 3.44 -5.76 -22.67
C ILE A 309 3.26 -4.59 -23.64
N ILE A 310 2.02 -4.10 -23.84
CA ILE A 310 1.75 -3.02 -24.79
C ILE A 310 2.55 -1.76 -24.43
N ILE A 311 2.55 -1.32 -23.16
CA ILE A 311 3.29 -0.12 -22.77
C ILE A 311 4.80 -0.34 -22.81
N SER A 312 5.28 -1.57 -22.56
CA SER A 312 6.73 -1.87 -22.59
C SER A 312 7.39 -1.61 -23.93
N PHE A 313 6.63 -1.64 -25.03
CA PHE A 313 7.15 -1.30 -26.37
C PHE A 313 7.41 0.19 -26.58
N GLY A 314 7.28 1.04 -25.54
CA GLY A 314 7.68 2.46 -25.61
C GLY A 314 6.70 3.31 -26.41
N ILE A 315 5.42 3.23 -26.10
CA ILE A 315 4.39 4.06 -26.71
C ILE A 315 4.66 5.54 -26.41
N LYS A 316 4.78 6.34 -27.46
CA LYS A 316 5.01 7.80 -27.36
C LYS A 316 3.74 8.63 -27.33
N LEU A 317 2.56 8.05 -27.60
CA LEU A 317 1.29 8.74 -27.60
C LEU A 317 0.64 8.66 -26.20
N PRO A 318 0.54 9.75 -25.43
CA PRO A 318 -0.04 9.75 -24.08
C PRO A 318 -1.48 9.25 -24.05
N VAL A 319 -2.29 9.59 -25.07
CA VAL A 319 -3.68 9.15 -25.18
C VAL A 319 -3.77 7.62 -25.29
N LEU A 320 -2.89 6.97 -26.05
CA LEU A 320 -2.87 5.52 -26.17
C LEU A 320 -2.45 4.85 -24.85
N ILE A 321 -1.48 5.44 -24.14
CA ILE A 321 -1.10 4.98 -22.79
C ILE A 321 -2.31 5.05 -21.85
N ALA A 322 -3.07 6.16 -21.88
CA ALA A 322 -4.27 6.33 -21.06
C ALA A 322 -5.32 5.25 -21.32
N PHE A 323 -5.56 4.87 -22.60
CA PHE A 323 -6.45 3.78 -22.94
C PHE A 323 -5.97 2.41 -22.46
N VAL A 324 -4.67 2.12 -22.58
CA VAL A 324 -4.11 0.86 -22.11
C VAL A 324 -4.15 0.78 -20.58
N LEU A 325 -4.00 1.90 -19.88
CA LEU A 325 -4.11 1.97 -18.42
C LEU A 325 -5.51 1.62 -17.90
N ILE A 326 -6.56 1.72 -18.71
CA ILE A 326 -7.88 1.20 -18.36
C ILE A 326 -7.81 -0.31 -18.07
N LEU A 327 -7.08 -1.08 -18.87
CA LEU A 327 -6.93 -2.53 -18.67
C LEU A 327 -6.26 -2.82 -17.33
N ALA A 328 -5.18 -2.10 -16.99
CA ALA A 328 -4.52 -2.21 -15.70
C ALA A 328 -5.45 -1.82 -14.55
N GLY A 329 -6.24 -0.76 -14.71
CA GLY A 329 -7.23 -0.31 -13.73
C GLY A 329 -8.32 -1.34 -13.44
N LEU A 330 -8.85 -2.00 -14.48
CA LEU A 330 -9.79 -3.11 -14.33
C LEU A 330 -9.14 -4.29 -13.58
N SER A 331 -7.90 -4.63 -13.90
CA SER A 331 -7.16 -5.69 -13.22
C SER A 331 -6.96 -5.39 -11.74
N PHE A 332 -6.31 -4.29 -11.41
CA PHE A 332 -6.05 -3.89 -10.02
C PHE A 332 -7.35 -3.70 -9.23
N GLY A 333 -8.39 -3.13 -9.85
CA GLY A 333 -9.68 -2.91 -9.23
C GLY A 333 -10.33 -4.20 -8.73
N TYR A 334 -10.28 -5.28 -9.53
CA TYR A 334 -10.77 -6.58 -9.11
C TYR A 334 -9.91 -7.18 -8.02
N ILE A 335 -8.61 -7.35 -8.28
CA ILE A 335 -7.70 -8.06 -7.41
C ILE A 335 -7.73 -7.47 -6.00
N TYR A 336 -7.46 -6.17 -5.86
CA TYR A 336 -7.40 -5.52 -4.54
C TYR A 336 -8.71 -5.56 -3.76
N THR A 337 -9.84 -5.41 -4.46
CA THR A 337 -11.14 -5.44 -3.80
C THR A 337 -11.50 -6.87 -3.41
N LYS A 338 -11.31 -7.83 -4.32
CA LYS A 338 -11.69 -9.22 -4.06
C LYS A 338 -10.80 -9.88 -3.04
N ASP A 339 -9.49 -9.67 -3.11
CA ASP A 339 -8.53 -10.17 -2.12
C ASP A 339 -8.91 -9.72 -0.71
N SER A 340 -9.16 -8.42 -0.53
CA SER A 340 -9.59 -7.88 0.75
C SER A 340 -10.91 -8.49 1.23
N VAL A 341 -11.89 -8.67 0.35
CA VAL A 341 -13.19 -9.27 0.70
C VAL A 341 -13.05 -10.75 1.05
N ILE A 342 -12.22 -11.51 0.34
CA ILE A 342 -11.96 -12.92 0.67
C ILE A 342 -11.37 -13.03 2.08
N VAL A 343 -10.36 -12.25 2.40
CA VAL A 343 -9.76 -12.23 3.75
C VAL A 343 -10.81 -11.85 4.80
N GLN A 344 -11.68 -10.87 4.52
CA GLN A 344 -12.75 -10.45 5.43
C GLN A 344 -13.81 -11.53 5.66
N GLU A 345 -14.16 -12.29 4.63
CA GLU A 345 -15.26 -13.28 4.70
C GLU A 345 -14.79 -14.65 5.16
N GLU A 346 -13.57 -15.07 4.81
CA GLU A 346 -13.05 -16.41 5.13
C GLU A 346 -12.30 -16.46 6.48
N THR A 347 -12.05 -15.32 7.12
CA THR A 347 -11.46 -15.26 8.47
C THR A 347 -12.57 -15.24 9.53
N SER A 348 -12.34 -15.93 10.65
CA SER A 348 -13.27 -15.92 11.78
C SER A 348 -13.50 -14.49 12.30
N PRO A 349 -14.73 -14.15 12.76
CA PRO A 349 -15.04 -12.79 13.22
C PRO A 349 -14.08 -12.27 14.30
N LEU A 350 -13.64 -13.14 15.21
CA LEU A 350 -12.72 -12.79 16.30
C LEU A 350 -11.31 -12.42 15.80
N GLN A 351 -10.85 -13.03 14.70
CA GLN A 351 -9.50 -12.79 14.16
C GLN A 351 -9.47 -11.84 12.97
N MET A 352 -10.64 -11.46 12.44
CA MET A 352 -10.75 -10.65 11.20
C MET A 352 -9.97 -9.33 11.30
N LYS A 353 -10.05 -8.61 12.43
CA LYS A 353 -9.35 -7.34 12.60
C LYS A 353 -7.82 -7.52 12.56
N LYS A 354 -7.29 -8.57 13.20
CA LYS A 354 -5.86 -8.91 13.16
C LYS A 354 -5.44 -9.33 11.76
N MET A 355 -6.22 -10.20 11.12
CA MET A 355 -5.94 -10.67 9.77
C MET A 355 -5.95 -9.53 8.75
N MET A 356 -6.89 -8.59 8.84
CA MET A 356 -6.95 -7.42 7.94
C MET A 356 -5.80 -6.45 8.17
N SER A 357 -5.35 -6.27 9.41
CA SER A 357 -4.14 -5.49 9.69
C SER A 357 -2.90 -6.14 9.08
N PHE A 358 -2.80 -7.47 9.18
CA PHE A 358 -1.71 -8.23 8.57
C PHE A 358 -1.79 -8.20 7.03
N TYR A 359 -2.99 -8.28 6.47
CA TYR A 359 -3.22 -8.11 5.03
C TYR A 359 -2.76 -6.74 4.55
N GLY A 360 -3.12 -5.67 5.25
CA GLY A 360 -2.65 -4.32 4.95
C GLY A 360 -1.12 -4.18 5.03
N LEU A 361 -0.50 -4.86 5.99
CA LEU A 361 0.96 -4.93 6.09
C LEU A 361 1.58 -5.63 4.88
N THR A 362 1.06 -6.77 4.44
CA THR A 362 1.55 -7.50 3.25
C THR A 362 1.51 -6.61 2.01
N LYS A 363 0.44 -5.85 1.83
CA LYS A 363 0.30 -4.84 0.78
C LYS A 363 1.39 -3.77 0.85
N ASN A 364 1.64 -3.22 2.02
CA ASN A 364 2.66 -2.18 2.23
C ASN A 364 4.08 -2.74 2.02
N LEU A 365 4.34 -3.98 2.44
CA LEU A 365 5.60 -4.67 2.14
C LEU A 365 5.78 -4.88 0.64
N GLY A 366 4.74 -5.36 -0.05
CA GLY A 366 4.75 -5.52 -1.50
C GLY A 366 5.03 -4.19 -2.22
N ALA A 367 4.43 -3.10 -1.77
CA ALA A 367 4.69 -1.76 -2.31
C ALA A 367 6.14 -1.31 -2.04
N SER A 368 6.69 -1.55 -0.85
CA SER A 368 8.06 -1.22 -0.49
C SER A 368 9.08 -2.02 -1.31
N ILE A 369 8.89 -3.33 -1.40
CA ILE A 369 9.70 -4.23 -2.24
C ILE A 369 9.60 -3.81 -3.70
N GLY A 370 8.38 -3.56 -4.17
CA GLY A 370 8.10 -3.16 -5.54
C GLY A 370 8.78 -1.86 -5.92
N SER A 371 8.69 -0.82 -5.07
CA SER A 371 9.35 0.46 -5.32
C SER A 371 10.87 0.30 -5.47
N THR A 372 11.50 -0.55 -4.66
CA THR A 372 12.94 -0.80 -4.69
C THR A 372 13.35 -1.61 -5.94
N ILE A 373 12.68 -2.75 -6.19
CA ILE A 373 13.01 -3.63 -7.33
C ILE A 373 12.75 -2.90 -8.65
N MET A 374 11.58 -2.26 -8.79
CA MET A 374 11.23 -1.53 -10.01
C MET A 374 12.16 -0.33 -10.24
N GLY A 375 12.65 0.32 -9.16
CA GLY A 375 13.65 1.37 -9.23
C GLY A 375 14.97 0.87 -9.77
N TYR A 376 15.41 -0.27 -9.29
CA TYR A 376 16.63 -0.91 -9.79
C TYR A 376 16.53 -1.27 -11.27
N LEU A 377 15.38 -1.85 -11.66
CA LEU A 377 15.12 -2.21 -13.06
C LEU A 377 15.02 -0.97 -13.97
N TYR A 378 14.44 0.11 -13.48
CA TYR A 378 14.38 1.37 -14.24
C TYR A 378 15.76 2.01 -14.42
N ALA A 379 16.66 1.84 -13.46
CA ALA A 379 18.02 2.38 -13.53
C ALA A 379 18.92 1.63 -14.53
N ILE A 380 18.59 0.37 -14.88
CA ILE A 380 19.35 -0.41 -15.87
C ILE A 380 19.04 0.12 -17.26
N GLN A 381 20.08 0.58 -17.97
CA GLN A 381 19.95 1.02 -19.36
C GLN A 381 19.66 -0.18 -20.26
N SER A 382 18.49 -0.20 -20.86
CA SER A 382 18.12 -1.23 -21.84
C SER A 382 18.58 -0.79 -23.24
N GLY A 383 19.84 -1.09 -23.59
CA GLY A 383 20.45 -0.65 -24.85
C GLY A 383 19.83 -1.21 -26.14
N ILE A 384 18.97 -2.23 -26.08
CA ILE A 384 18.45 -2.94 -27.27
C ILE A 384 16.91 -2.82 -27.35
N PHE A 385 16.19 -2.68 -26.25
CA PHE A 385 14.72 -2.84 -26.20
C PHE A 385 13.92 -1.58 -25.89
N GLY A 386 14.49 -0.40 -25.98
CA GLY A 386 13.73 0.84 -25.77
C GLY A 386 13.96 1.52 -24.40
N PRO A 387 13.04 2.33 -23.92
CA PRO A 387 13.20 3.10 -22.69
C PRO A 387 13.31 2.22 -21.44
N ASN A 388 13.90 2.75 -20.38
CA ASN A 388 14.09 2.05 -19.09
C ASN A 388 12.78 1.49 -18.51
N LEU A 389 11.63 2.08 -18.86
CA LEU A 389 10.31 1.58 -18.55
C LEU A 389 10.06 0.16 -19.08
N HIS A 390 10.72 -0.25 -20.18
CA HIS A 390 10.62 -1.61 -20.72
C HIS A 390 11.02 -2.67 -19.69
N ASN A 391 12.09 -2.45 -18.93
CA ASN A 391 12.56 -3.40 -17.91
C ASN A 391 11.53 -3.55 -16.78
N VAL A 392 10.95 -2.43 -16.33
CA VAL A 392 9.95 -2.42 -15.27
C VAL A 392 8.70 -3.18 -15.71
N LEU A 393 8.17 -2.89 -16.88
CA LEU A 393 6.93 -3.50 -17.35
C LEU A 393 7.12 -4.95 -17.83
N SER A 394 8.33 -5.31 -18.29
CA SER A 394 8.66 -6.72 -18.53
C SER A 394 8.67 -7.54 -17.24
N ALA A 395 9.16 -6.98 -16.14
CA ALA A 395 9.08 -7.65 -14.84
C ALA A 395 7.61 -7.80 -14.37
N VAL A 396 6.77 -6.79 -14.59
CA VAL A 396 5.32 -6.91 -14.33
C VAL A 396 4.69 -8.01 -15.19
N ALA A 397 5.07 -8.12 -16.47
CA ALA A 397 4.57 -9.18 -17.34
C ALA A 397 4.97 -10.58 -16.83
N VAL A 398 6.22 -10.76 -16.40
CA VAL A 398 6.71 -12.02 -15.82
C VAL A 398 5.94 -12.36 -14.53
N ILE A 399 5.74 -11.40 -13.64
CA ILE A 399 4.93 -11.60 -12.41
C ILE A 399 3.50 -11.97 -12.76
N SER A 400 2.89 -11.32 -13.75
CA SER A 400 1.52 -11.61 -14.20
C SER A 400 1.38 -13.05 -14.75
N ILE A 401 2.37 -13.53 -15.51
CA ILE A 401 2.42 -14.94 -15.95
C ILE A 401 2.53 -15.87 -14.74
N GLY A 402 3.40 -15.54 -13.78
CA GLY A 402 3.53 -16.31 -12.54
C GLY A 402 2.20 -16.40 -11.76
N LEU A 403 1.45 -15.31 -11.68
CA LEU A 403 0.12 -15.27 -11.06
C LEU A 403 -0.90 -16.13 -11.82
N ILE A 404 -0.89 -16.10 -13.15
CA ILE A 404 -1.76 -16.97 -13.96
C ILE A 404 -1.45 -18.44 -13.66
N VAL A 405 -0.18 -18.82 -13.71
CA VAL A 405 0.25 -20.20 -13.40
C VAL A 405 -0.14 -20.60 -11.99
N LEU A 406 0.11 -19.73 -11.00
CA LEU A 406 -0.24 -19.96 -9.60
C LEU A 406 -1.74 -20.26 -9.44
N TRP A 407 -2.61 -19.46 -10.06
CA TRP A 407 -4.07 -19.64 -9.96
C TRP A 407 -4.60 -20.80 -10.81
N VAL A 408 -3.94 -21.19 -11.88
CA VAL A 408 -4.30 -22.39 -12.65
C VAL A 408 -4.00 -23.65 -11.86
N VAL A 409 -2.85 -23.70 -11.18
CA VAL A 409 -2.35 -24.90 -10.49
C VAL A 409 -2.98 -25.05 -9.09
N PHE A 410 -3.15 -23.94 -8.37
CA PHE A 410 -3.53 -23.99 -6.95
C PHE A 410 -5.00 -23.61 -6.67
N PHE A 411 -5.77 -23.20 -7.65
CA PHE A 411 -7.21 -22.94 -7.52
C PHE A 411 -8.00 -23.75 -8.54
#